data_2189e45de31a65a612c50cb4d51b9dd2
#
_entry.id   2189e45de31a65a612c50cb4d51b9dd2
#
_cell.length_a   1.000
_cell.length_b   1.000
_cell.length_c   1.000
_cell.angle_alpha   90.00
_cell.angle_beta   90.00
_cell.angle_gamma   90.00
#
_symmetry.space_group_name_H-M   'P 1'
#
loop_
_entity.id
_entity.type
_entity.pdbx_description
1 polymer ?
#
loop_
_entity_poly.entity_id
_entity_poly.type
_entity_poly.pdbx_seq_one_letter_code
_entity_poly.pdbx_strand_id
1 'polypeptide(L)'
;RDPTGGVQLAEVHASAHWVGHKISKLQEETGVRVAFLTRLGEAILPTSQTVLQEGDLVHVMMRADDVEKVEAAFAQGPEEESGH
;
A
#
# COMPACT_ATOMS: atom_id res chain seq x y z
N ARG A 1 -12.61 -10.34 -21.09
CA ARG A 1 -12.49 -9.14 -20.34
C ARG A 1 -13.41 -9.14 -19.13
N ASP A 2 -12.88 -8.69 -18.06
CA ASP A 2 -13.58 -8.74 -16.81
C ASP A 2 -14.59 -7.60 -16.74
N PRO A 3 -15.88 -7.90 -16.68
CA PRO A 3 -16.87 -6.83 -16.66
C PRO A 3 -16.89 -6.04 -15.37
N THR A 4 -16.19 -6.51 -14.35
CA THR A 4 -16.13 -5.78 -13.10
C THR A 4 -14.96 -4.82 -13.02
N GLY A 5 -14.22 -4.67 -14.11
CA GLY A 5 -13.08 -3.79 -14.13
C GLY A 5 -11.79 -4.44 -13.73
N GLY A 6 -11.86 -5.61 -13.14
CA GLY A 6 -10.68 -6.39 -12.84
C GLY A 6 -9.87 -5.89 -11.69
N VAL A 7 -8.83 -6.64 -11.40
CA VAL A 7 -7.88 -6.37 -10.34
C VAL A 7 -6.51 -6.25 -10.97
N GLN A 8 -5.73 -5.33 -10.49
CA GLN A 8 -4.44 -5.03 -11.04
C GLN A 8 -3.38 -5.16 -9.97
N LEU A 9 -2.23 -5.66 -10.33
CA LEU A 9 -1.08 -5.72 -9.43
C LEU A 9 -0.16 -4.55 -9.74
N ALA A 10 0.42 -4.00 -8.70
CA ALA A 10 1.35 -2.89 -8.87
C ALA A 10 2.43 -2.96 -7.81
N GLU A 11 3.57 -2.36 -8.12
CA GLU A 11 4.66 -2.22 -7.18
C GLU A 11 4.78 -0.77 -6.84
N VAL A 12 4.82 -0.47 -5.55
CA VAL A 12 4.87 0.90 -5.07
C VAL A 12 5.96 0.98 -4.02
N HIS A 13 6.87 1.94 -4.16
CA HIS A 13 7.86 2.17 -3.12
C HIS A 13 7.18 2.82 -1.94
N ALA A 14 7.52 2.37 -0.74
CA ALA A 14 6.99 2.98 0.46
C ALA A 14 7.55 4.39 0.54
N SER A 15 6.69 5.38 0.44
CA SER A 15 7.13 6.76 0.53
C SER A 15 7.43 7.11 1.98
N ALA A 16 8.13 8.20 2.18
CA ALA A 16 8.46 8.64 3.52
C ALA A 16 7.21 8.84 4.37
N HIS A 17 6.10 9.17 3.73
CA HIS A 17 4.86 9.40 4.47
C HIS A 17 4.32 8.14 5.12
N TRP A 18 4.61 6.98 4.54
CA TRP A 18 4.06 5.73 5.02
C TRP A 18 5.03 4.92 5.87
N VAL A 19 6.31 5.30 5.88
CA VAL A 19 7.30 4.60 6.69
C VAL A 19 6.95 4.76 8.16
N GLY A 20 6.99 3.65 8.89
CA GLY A 20 6.63 3.64 10.30
C GLY A 20 5.18 3.30 10.56
N HIS A 21 4.38 3.18 9.52
CA HIS A 21 2.97 2.85 9.68
C HIS A 21 2.73 1.39 9.35
N LYS A 22 1.70 0.83 9.95
CA LYS A 22 1.38 -0.58 9.76
C LYS A 22 0.75 -0.81 8.41
N ILE A 23 0.96 -2.01 7.89
CA ILE A 23 0.32 -2.44 6.65
C ILE A 23 -1.19 -2.31 6.76
N SER A 24 -1.75 -2.65 7.92
CA SER A 24 -3.20 -2.58 8.08
C SER A 24 -3.72 -1.16 7.88
N LYS A 25 -2.95 -0.17 8.33
CA LYS A 25 -3.37 1.22 8.14
C LYS A 25 -3.32 1.58 6.65
N LEU A 26 -2.28 1.15 5.97
CA LEU A 26 -2.17 1.40 4.54
C LEU A 26 -3.36 0.82 3.80
N GLN A 27 -3.70 -0.42 4.09
CA GLN A 27 -4.83 -1.07 3.42
C GLN A 27 -6.14 -0.37 3.70
N GLU A 28 -6.34 0.04 4.95
CA GLU A 28 -7.56 0.73 5.32
C GLU A 28 -7.73 2.04 4.59
N GLU A 29 -6.66 2.80 4.47
CA GLU A 29 -6.79 4.14 3.94
C GLU A 29 -6.72 4.20 2.43
N THR A 30 -6.05 3.25 1.79
CA THR A 30 -5.91 3.28 0.34
C THR A 30 -6.84 2.32 -0.37
N GLY A 31 -7.35 1.31 0.34
CA GLY A 31 -8.21 0.32 -0.27
C GLY A 31 -7.49 -0.79 -0.97
N VAL A 32 -6.15 -0.79 -0.95
CA VAL A 32 -5.40 -1.86 -1.61
C VAL A 32 -5.30 -3.07 -0.69
N ARG A 33 -4.92 -4.20 -1.27
CA ARG A 33 -4.49 -5.36 -0.52
C ARG A 33 -3.02 -5.55 -0.77
N VAL A 34 -2.26 -5.66 0.28
CA VAL A 34 -0.83 -5.86 0.15
C VAL A 34 -0.58 -7.35 0.01
N ALA A 35 -0.02 -7.74 -1.13
CA ALA A 35 0.29 -9.14 -1.37
C ALA A 35 1.56 -9.54 -0.61
N PHE A 36 2.60 -8.75 -0.75
CA PHE A 36 3.84 -8.98 -0.01
C PHE A 36 4.72 -7.75 -0.16
N LEU A 37 5.80 -7.72 0.61
CA LEU A 37 6.81 -6.68 0.53
C LEU A 37 8.10 -7.29 0.03
N THR A 38 8.92 -6.47 -0.62
CA THR A 38 10.31 -6.83 -0.85
C THR A 38 11.16 -5.90 0.00
N ARG A 39 11.95 -6.48 0.89
CA ARG A 39 12.79 -5.73 1.80
C ARG A 39 14.20 -6.28 1.70
N LEU A 40 15.13 -5.45 1.30
CA LEU A 40 16.52 -5.86 1.11
C LEU A 40 16.62 -7.08 0.22
N GLY A 41 15.81 -7.10 -0.84
CA GLY A 41 15.84 -8.17 -1.81
C GLY A 41 15.10 -9.43 -1.43
N GLU A 42 14.45 -9.45 -0.26
CA GLU A 42 13.73 -10.63 0.18
C GLU A 42 12.25 -10.38 0.25
N ALA A 43 11.48 -11.37 -0.15
CA ALA A 43 10.03 -11.29 -0.06
C ALA A 43 9.59 -11.55 1.37
N ILE A 44 8.71 -10.71 1.86
CA ILE A 44 8.18 -10.82 3.21
C ILE A 44 6.67 -10.87 3.13
N LEU A 45 6.08 -11.88 3.76
CA LEU A 45 4.63 -11.96 3.86
C LEU A 45 4.19 -11.14 5.06
N PRO A 46 3.42 -10.07 4.82
CA PRO A 46 3.08 -9.18 5.93
C PRO A 46 1.96 -9.73 6.77
N THR A 47 1.97 -9.34 8.03
CA THR A 47 0.83 -9.55 8.91
C THR A 47 0.21 -8.18 9.18
N SER A 48 -0.88 -8.16 9.93
CA SER A 48 -1.50 -6.88 10.28
C SER A 48 -0.57 -6.02 11.14
N GLN A 49 0.45 -6.63 11.75
CA GLN A 49 1.38 -5.90 12.61
C GLN A 49 2.63 -5.44 11.88
N THR A 50 2.80 -5.86 10.64
CA THR A 50 4.00 -5.48 9.89
C THR A 50 4.03 -3.98 9.66
N VAL A 51 5.19 -3.38 9.91
CA VAL A 51 5.39 -1.94 9.78
C VAL A 51 6.24 -1.66 8.55
N LEU A 52 5.83 -0.67 7.77
CA LEU A 52 6.57 -0.28 6.58
C LEU A 52 7.89 0.37 6.97
N GLN A 53 8.94 0.04 6.24
CA GLN A 53 10.27 0.59 6.48
C GLN A 53 10.78 1.25 5.22
N GLU A 54 11.71 2.15 5.41
CA GLU A 54 12.31 2.84 4.29
C GLU A 54 12.95 1.83 3.34
N GLY A 55 12.72 2.02 2.05
CA GLY A 55 13.26 1.12 1.04
C GLY A 55 12.37 -0.06 0.70
N ASP A 56 11.28 -0.25 1.44
CA ASP A 56 10.37 -1.34 1.12
C ASP A 56 9.72 -1.12 -0.23
N LEU A 57 9.59 -2.21 -0.98
CA LEU A 57 8.81 -2.22 -2.19
C LEU A 57 7.53 -2.99 -1.89
N VAL A 58 6.40 -2.34 -2.03
CA VAL A 58 5.12 -2.91 -1.65
C VAL A 58 4.43 -3.43 -2.89
N HIS A 59 4.07 -4.70 -2.87
CA HIS A 59 3.36 -5.31 -4.00
C HIS A 59 1.89 -5.36 -3.63
N VAL A 60 1.08 -4.59 -4.34
CA VAL A 60 -0.32 -4.40 -3.96
C VAL A 60 -1.25 -4.86 -5.06
N MET A 61 -2.45 -5.22 -4.65
CA MET A 61 -3.54 -5.52 -5.56
C MET A 61 -4.60 -4.46 -5.35
N MET A 62 -5.17 -3.97 -6.44
CA MET A 62 -6.20 -2.95 -6.36
C MET A 62 -7.15 -3.13 -7.52
N ARG A 63 -8.32 -2.55 -7.40
CA ARG A 63 -9.25 -2.54 -8.51
C ARG A 63 -8.72 -1.61 -9.58
N ALA A 64 -8.86 -2.03 -10.83
CA ALA A 64 -8.35 -1.23 -11.93
C ALA A 64 -8.93 0.18 -11.94
N ASP A 65 -10.18 0.33 -11.51
CA ASP A 65 -10.83 1.63 -11.50
C ASP A 65 -10.31 2.57 -10.44
N ASP A 66 -9.54 2.04 -9.49
CA ASP A 66 -9.11 2.83 -8.33
C ASP A 66 -7.67 3.30 -8.43
N VAL A 67 -7.02 3.08 -9.56
CA VAL A 67 -5.58 3.31 -9.66
C VAL A 67 -5.21 4.76 -9.31
N GLU A 68 -5.93 5.71 -9.89
CA GLU A 68 -5.61 7.12 -9.65
C GLU A 68 -5.83 7.50 -8.20
N LYS A 69 -6.90 7.00 -7.62
CA LYS A 69 -7.22 7.27 -6.24
C LYS A 69 -6.15 6.68 -5.32
N VAL A 70 -5.73 5.47 -5.64
CA VAL A 70 -4.70 4.80 -4.84
C VAL A 70 -3.37 5.53 -4.95
N GLU A 71 -3.00 5.94 -6.15
CA GLU A 71 -1.75 6.67 -6.34
C GLU A 71 -1.75 7.97 -5.55
N ALA A 72 -2.87 8.66 -5.54
CA ALA A 72 -2.98 9.90 -4.79
C ALA A 72 -2.85 9.64 -3.29
N ALA A 73 -3.45 8.56 -2.81
CA ALA A 73 -3.39 8.24 -1.39
C ALA A 73 -1.98 7.88 -0.96
N PHE A 74 -1.25 7.16 -1.81
CA PHE A 74 0.14 6.83 -1.50
C PHE A 74 0.99 8.10 -1.43
N ALA A 75 0.78 9.01 -2.38
CA ALA A 75 1.57 10.23 -2.41
C ALA A 75 1.26 11.14 -1.23
N GLN A 76 -0.01 11.16 -0.81
CA GLN A 76 -0.44 12.05 0.26
C GLN A 76 -0.02 11.56 1.63
N GLY A 77 0.05 10.25 1.80
CA GLY A 77 0.38 9.67 3.08
C GLY A 77 -0.86 9.43 3.93
N PRO A 78 -0.66 8.89 5.13
CA PRO A 78 -1.79 8.54 5.99
C PRO A 78 -2.47 9.78 6.51
N GLU A 79 -3.78 9.62 6.80
CA GLU A 79 -4.50 10.68 7.45
C GLU A 79 -4.01 10.84 8.84
N GLU A 80 -3.76 12.08 9.24
CA GLU A 80 -3.31 12.34 10.59
C GLU A 80 -4.48 12.33 11.52
N GLU A 81 -4.23 11.83 12.70
CA GLU A 81 -5.22 11.97 13.67
C GLU A 81 -5.15 13.31 14.17
N SER A 82 -5.50 14.01 14.11
CA SER A 82 -5.27 15.23 14.39
C SER A 82 -5.05 15.79 15.47
N GLY A 83 -4.71 15.69 15.59
CA GLY A 83 -4.39 16.13 16.30
C GLY A 83 -4.24 17.19 16.43
N HIS A 84 -4.54 17.03 16.08
CA HIS A 84 -4.42 17.61 15.92
C HIS A 84 -4.44 17.95 15.98
#